data_c2536f68217b5483e7dde984826242ee
#
_entry.id   c2536f68217b5483e7dde984826242ee
#
_cell.length_a   1.000
_cell.length_b   1.000
_cell.length_c   1.000
_cell.angle_alpha   90.00
_cell.angle_beta   90.00
_cell.angle_gamma   90.00
#
_symmetry.space_group_name_H-M   'P 1'
#
loop_
_entity.id
_entity.type
_entity.pdbx_description
1 polymer ?
#
loop_
_entity_poly.entity_id
_entity_poly.type
_entity_poly.pdbx_seq_one_letter_code
_entity_poly.pdbx_strand_id
1 'polypeptide(L)'
;MKSIEVAVLNPEVIPSAEKMMVCAARLTQRGHKIKSLDDFMALYNKSYTEDTVTAMTKLPHPTIQKFGAINVVIVGASRRFLAQITRHQNEVKFMSASLQYSDYSDDATFAIPYEVMERGEEETYLTSCKLNMANYAEAVKQGLDNDAAGYMAPQGLRNVLLISATPYQWKHIIGQRTCRRNTSETRLVLLKVWDELYKLNPLLFSRATTGPFCMRGACKEGKMGCKNPMPYLTPSELLQLDYPLLFREEGAADAG
;
A
#
# COMPACT_ATOMS: atom_id res chain seq x y z
N MET A 1 -5.59 4.48 -13.99
CA MET A 1 -5.71 3.85 -12.65
C MET A 1 -6.35 2.46 -12.66
N LYS A 2 -7.25 2.10 -13.58
CA LYS A 2 -7.83 0.73 -13.69
C LYS A 2 -6.76 -0.37 -13.69
N SER A 3 -5.60 -0.12 -14.28
CA SER A 3 -4.49 -1.06 -14.46
C SER A 3 -3.45 -1.08 -13.32
N ILE A 4 -3.73 -0.47 -12.16
CA ILE A 4 -2.86 -0.64 -10.99
C ILE A 4 -3.21 -1.95 -10.31
N GLU A 5 -2.23 -2.83 -10.22
CA GLU A 5 -2.36 -4.16 -9.63
C GLU A 5 -1.53 -4.29 -8.37
N VAL A 6 -2.01 -5.08 -7.42
CA VAL A 6 -1.35 -5.32 -6.13
C VAL A 6 -1.45 -6.80 -5.82
N ALA A 7 -0.36 -7.39 -5.34
CA ALA A 7 -0.36 -8.75 -4.84
C ALA A 7 0.56 -8.92 -3.63
N VAL A 8 0.17 -9.78 -2.69
CA VAL A 8 1.03 -10.26 -1.60
C VAL A 8 1.81 -11.46 -2.12
N LEU A 9 3.15 -11.41 -2.07
CA LEU A 9 4.03 -12.42 -2.67
C LEU A 9 4.32 -13.62 -1.75
N ASN A 10 4.16 -13.44 -0.43
CA ASN A 10 4.43 -14.46 0.57
C ASN A 10 3.29 -14.56 1.60
N PRO A 11 2.05 -14.90 1.17
CA PRO A 11 0.89 -14.94 2.04
C PRO A 11 1.04 -15.96 3.19
N GLU A 12 1.86 -16.97 3.03
CA GLU A 12 2.18 -18.00 4.04
C GLU A 12 2.87 -17.44 5.29
N VAL A 13 3.47 -16.25 5.20
CA VAL A 13 4.08 -15.57 6.35
C VAL A 13 3.03 -14.99 7.30
N ILE A 14 1.83 -14.67 6.82
CA ILE A 14 0.81 -13.97 7.62
C ILE A 14 0.33 -14.80 8.82
N PRO A 15 -0.01 -16.09 8.68
CA PRO A 15 -0.35 -16.93 9.84
C PRO A 15 0.81 -17.08 10.84
N SER A 16 2.04 -17.17 10.35
CA SER A 16 3.23 -17.22 11.20
C SER A 16 3.44 -15.90 11.97
N ALA A 17 3.25 -14.75 11.31
CA ALA A 17 3.35 -13.44 11.95
C ALA A 17 2.27 -13.24 13.01
N GLU A 18 1.04 -13.71 12.77
CA GLU A 18 -0.04 -13.71 13.75
C GLU A 18 0.31 -14.58 14.96
N LYS A 19 0.78 -15.81 14.73
CA LYS A 19 1.22 -16.72 15.79
C LYS A 19 2.35 -16.10 16.62
N MET A 20 3.34 -15.49 15.96
CA MET A 20 4.43 -14.79 16.63
C MET A 20 3.95 -13.61 17.46
N MET A 21 2.99 -12.83 16.99
CA MET A 21 2.37 -11.74 17.75
C MET A 21 1.79 -12.25 19.06
N VAL A 22 1.01 -13.34 19.02
CA VAL A 22 0.40 -13.93 20.20
C VAL A 22 1.45 -14.53 21.13
N CYS A 23 2.46 -15.21 20.58
CA CYS A 23 3.58 -15.75 21.36
C CYS A 23 4.36 -14.63 22.07
N ALA A 24 4.74 -13.58 21.36
CA ALA A 24 5.47 -12.45 21.91
C ALA A 24 4.71 -11.75 23.05
N ALA A 25 3.39 -11.55 22.90
CA ALA A 25 2.57 -10.99 23.96
C ALA A 25 2.50 -11.90 25.19
N ARG A 26 2.39 -13.21 25.01
CA ARG A 26 2.40 -14.20 26.11
C ARG A 26 3.76 -14.27 26.80
N LEU A 27 4.85 -14.15 26.04
CA LEU A 27 6.21 -14.18 26.55
C LEU A 27 6.46 -13.06 27.57
N THR A 28 5.99 -11.84 27.30
CA THR A 28 6.14 -10.72 28.24
C THR A 28 5.48 -10.97 29.59
N GLN A 29 4.41 -11.77 29.63
CA GLN A 29 3.66 -12.06 30.86
C GLN A 29 4.11 -13.35 31.56
N ARG A 30 4.62 -14.32 30.81
CA ARG A 30 4.90 -15.69 31.29
C ARG A 30 6.35 -16.11 31.18
N GLY A 31 7.25 -15.22 30.73
CA GLY A 31 8.67 -15.51 30.53
C GLY A 31 9.37 -16.07 31.77
N HIS A 32 8.93 -15.66 32.99
CA HIS A 32 9.47 -16.17 34.24
C HIS A 32 9.24 -17.69 34.46
N LYS A 33 8.30 -18.30 33.72
CA LYS A 33 7.97 -19.75 33.78
C LYS A 33 8.79 -20.57 32.77
N ILE A 34 9.46 -19.93 31.83
CA ILE A 34 10.24 -20.59 30.77
C ILE A 34 11.63 -20.87 31.32
N LYS A 35 11.97 -22.14 31.47
CA LYS A 35 13.27 -22.61 31.99
C LYS A 35 14.06 -23.40 30.96
N SER A 36 13.42 -23.84 29.87
CA SER A 36 14.00 -24.63 28.81
C SER A 36 13.48 -24.21 27.44
N LEU A 37 14.09 -24.68 26.36
CA LEU A 37 13.59 -24.53 25.01
C LEU A 37 12.23 -25.21 24.83
N ASP A 38 12.01 -26.35 25.48
CA ASP A 38 10.75 -27.08 25.45
C ASP A 38 9.61 -26.27 26.06
N ASP A 39 9.84 -25.56 27.17
CA ASP A 39 8.87 -24.65 27.76
C ASP A 39 8.50 -23.51 26.78
N PHE A 40 9.50 -22.98 26.08
CA PHE A 40 9.25 -21.95 25.07
C PHE A 40 8.45 -22.52 23.89
N MET A 41 8.81 -23.68 23.37
CA MET A 41 8.10 -24.33 22.27
C MET A 41 6.66 -24.70 22.66
N ALA A 42 6.42 -25.09 23.91
CA ALA A 42 5.06 -25.28 24.44
C ALA A 42 4.25 -23.97 24.44
N LEU A 43 4.87 -22.84 24.83
CA LEU A 43 4.25 -21.52 24.73
C LEU A 43 3.95 -21.11 23.29
N TYR A 44 4.92 -21.31 22.40
CA TYR A 44 4.81 -20.96 20.98
C TYR A 44 3.73 -21.78 20.26
N ASN A 45 3.59 -23.07 20.61
CA ASN A 45 2.62 -23.96 20.00
C ASN A 45 1.25 -23.94 20.69
N LYS A 46 1.11 -23.17 21.77
CA LYS A 46 -0.15 -23.07 22.48
C LYS A 46 -1.24 -22.46 21.59
N SER A 47 -2.36 -23.15 21.47
CA SER A 47 -3.54 -22.69 20.74
C SER A 47 -4.05 -21.32 21.25
N TYR A 48 -4.72 -20.60 20.39
CA TYR A 48 -5.38 -19.33 20.68
C TYR A 48 -6.65 -19.17 19.85
N THR A 49 -7.53 -18.30 20.30
CA THR A 49 -8.81 -17.99 19.65
C THR A 49 -8.72 -16.69 18.85
N GLU A 50 -9.68 -16.44 17.99
CA GLU A 50 -9.84 -15.16 17.28
C GLU A 50 -9.93 -13.96 18.22
N ASP A 51 -10.63 -14.12 19.36
CA ASP A 51 -10.69 -13.08 20.41
C ASP A 51 -9.30 -12.74 20.95
N THR A 52 -8.44 -13.75 21.10
CA THR A 52 -7.04 -13.52 21.48
C THR A 52 -6.31 -12.67 20.45
N VAL A 53 -6.42 -13.00 19.16
CA VAL A 53 -5.81 -12.23 18.07
C VAL A 53 -6.32 -10.79 18.10
N THR A 54 -7.65 -10.62 18.14
CA THR A 54 -8.30 -9.31 18.19
C THR A 54 -7.81 -8.48 19.39
N ALA A 55 -7.70 -9.08 20.57
CA ALA A 55 -7.18 -8.41 21.76
C ALA A 55 -5.70 -7.99 21.59
N MET A 56 -4.85 -8.90 21.06
CA MET A 56 -3.41 -8.61 20.86
C MET A 56 -3.19 -7.50 19.84
N THR A 57 -3.98 -7.43 18.77
CA THR A 57 -3.85 -6.36 17.76
C THR A 57 -4.13 -4.95 18.32
N LYS A 58 -4.89 -4.85 19.41
CA LYS A 58 -5.26 -3.58 20.07
C LYS A 58 -4.30 -3.15 21.16
N LEU A 59 -3.34 -4.01 21.55
CA LEU A 59 -2.38 -3.66 22.60
C LEU A 59 -1.50 -2.48 22.19
N PRO A 60 -1.17 -1.57 23.11
CA PRO A 60 -0.29 -0.42 22.87
C PRO A 60 1.20 -0.81 22.83
N HIS A 61 1.50 -2.02 22.36
CA HIS A 61 2.86 -2.58 22.29
C HIS A 61 3.19 -2.98 20.85
N PRO A 62 3.65 -2.05 20.01
CA PRO A 62 3.86 -2.31 18.59
C PRO A 62 4.85 -3.43 18.29
N THR A 63 5.83 -3.65 19.17
CA THR A 63 6.89 -4.66 18.98
C THR A 63 6.35 -6.07 18.74
N ILE A 64 5.23 -6.46 19.37
CA ILE A 64 4.64 -7.79 19.16
C ILE A 64 4.17 -8.03 17.72
N GLN A 65 3.89 -6.96 16.95
CA GLN A 65 3.44 -7.01 15.55
C GLN A 65 4.57 -6.76 14.54
N LYS A 66 5.84 -6.78 14.98
CA LYS A 66 7.01 -6.53 14.14
C LYS A 66 7.72 -7.80 13.69
N PHE A 67 7.10 -8.96 13.89
CA PHE A 67 7.61 -10.25 13.41
C PHE A 67 6.97 -10.59 12.06
N GLY A 68 7.79 -11.17 11.17
CA GLY A 68 7.40 -11.55 9.83
C GLY A 68 7.37 -10.35 8.86
N ALA A 69 8.11 -10.45 7.78
CA ALA A 69 8.12 -9.46 6.71
C ALA A 69 7.14 -9.87 5.60
N ILE A 70 6.13 -9.05 5.35
CA ILE A 70 5.14 -9.27 4.29
C ILE A 70 5.59 -8.49 3.07
N ASN A 71 5.76 -9.20 1.95
CA ASN A 71 6.22 -8.66 0.69
C ASN A 71 5.03 -8.40 -0.22
N VAL A 72 4.91 -7.17 -0.70
CA VAL A 72 3.84 -6.74 -1.61
C VAL A 72 4.46 -6.19 -2.88
N VAL A 73 3.97 -6.65 -4.02
CA VAL A 73 4.29 -6.05 -5.32
C VAL A 73 3.14 -5.12 -5.75
N ILE A 74 3.52 -3.97 -6.30
CA ILE A 74 2.61 -2.98 -6.86
C ILE A 74 3.06 -2.73 -8.29
N VAL A 75 2.19 -3.00 -9.26
CA VAL A 75 2.44 -2.81 -10.68
C VAL A 75 1.58 -1.68 -11.20
N GLY A 76 2.18 -0.78 -11.96
CA GLY A 76 1.45 0.27 -12.67
C GLY A 76 1.14 1.54 -11.88
N ALA A 77 1.62 1.65 -10.64
CA ALA A 77 1.60 2.93 -9.93
C ALA A 77 2.65 3.89 -10.50
N SER A 78 2.42 5.18 -10.40
CA SER A 78 3.28 6.21 -11.00
C SER A 78 4.58 6.45 -10.23
N ARG A 79 5.53 7.13 -10.85
CA ARG A 79 6.70 7.69 -10.17
C ARG A 79 6.30 8.72 -9.09
N ARG A 80 5.18 9.40 -9.27
CA ARG A 80 4.62 10.29 -8.25
C ARG A 80 4.26 9.53 -6.97
N PHE A 81 3.65 8.34 -7.11
CA PHE A 81 3.39 7.44 -5.99
C PHE A 81 4.68 6.99 -5.30
N LEU A 82 5.69 6.57 -6.09
CA LEU A 82 6.99 6.15 -5.58
C LEU A 82 7.61 7.21 -4.66
N ALA A 83 7.62 8.48 -5.07
CA ALA A 83 8.17 9.58 -4.28
C ALA A 83 7.44 9.80 -2.94
N GLN A 84 6.19 9.37 -2.83
CA GLN A 84 5.41 9.49 -1.59
C GLN A 84 5.58 8.30 -0.66
N ILE A 85 5.64 7.08 -1.22
CA ILE A 85 5.67 5.86 -0.39
C ILE A 85 7.05 5.61 0.21
N THR A 86 8.13 5.94 -0.49
CA THR A 86 9.52 5.77 -0.03
C THR A 86 9.91 6.64 1.17
N ARG A 87 9.05 7.54 1.61
CA ARG A 87 9.22 8.29 2.86
C ARG A 87 9.05 7.44 4.13
N HIS A 88 8.49 6.24 4.01
CA HIS A 88 8.36 5.28 5.12
C HIS A 88 9.63 4.44 5.24
N GLN A 89 10.65 4.95 5.91
CA GLN A 89 11.97 4.29 5.96
C GLN A 89 12.17 3.34 7.15
N ASN A 90 11.39 3.49 8.22
CA ASN A 90 11.56 2.64 9.40
C ASN A 90 11.03 1.22 9.15
N GLU A 91 11.93 0.24 9.19
CA GLU A 91 11.61 -1.19 9.05
C GLU A 91 10.85 -1.51 7.73
N VAL A 92 11.07 -0.72 6.68
CA VAL A 92 10.48 -0.91 5.36
C VAL A 92 11.60 -0.98 4.33
N LYS A 93 11.49 -1.93 3.42
CA LYS A 93 12.42 -2.07 2.28
C LYS A 93 11.66 -1.81 0.99
N PHE A 94 12.32 -1.13 0.07
CA PHE A 94 11.78 -0.78 -1.24
C PHE A 94 12.74 -1.23 -2.34
N MET A 95 12.18 -1.76 -3.43
CA MET A 95 12.89 -1.97 -4.68
C MET A 95 11.96 -1.58 -5.81
N SER A 96 12.44 -0.73 -6.72
CA SER A 96 11.63 -0.25 -7.84
C SER A 96 12.39 -0.34 -9.15
N ALA A 97 11.67 -0.37 -10.27
CA ALA A 97 12.27 -0.21 -11.57
C ALA A 97 12.99 1.16 -11.67
N SER A 98 14.18 1.16 -12.25
CA SER A 98 15.07 2.32 -12.31
C SER A 98 15.05 2.95 -13.70
N LEU A 99 15.04 4.29 -13.76
CA LEU A 99 15.30 5.01 -15.02
C LEU A 99 16.77 4.96 -15.41
N GLN A 100 17.67 4.78 -14.45
CA GLN A 100 19.11 4.69 -14.74
C GLN A 100 19.48 3.42 -15.48
N TYR A 101 18.86 2.27 -15.10
CA TYR A 101 19.22 0.95 -15.62
C TYR A 101 18.26 0.41 -16.67
N SER A 102 17.17 1.10 -16.94
CA SER A 102 16.15 0.67 -17.90
C SER A 102 15.87 1.76 -18.91
N ASP A 103 15.86 1.39 -20.19
CA ASP A 103 15.43 2.25 -21.28
C ASP A 103 13.91 2.18 -21.43
N TYR A 104 13.26 3.34 -21.43
CA TYR A 104 11.80 3.47 -21.56
C TYR A 104 11.38 4.09 -22.91
N SER A 105 12.28 4.11 -23.91
CA SER A 105 12.04 4.76 -25.21
C SER A 105 10.82 4.18 -25.92
N ASP A 106 10.63 2.85 -25.87
CA ASP A 106 9.59 2.16 -26.63
C ASP A 106 8.37 1.72 -25.80
N ASP A 107 8.54 1.47 -24.49
CA ASP A 107 7.54 0.78 -23.66
C ASP A 107 6.93 1.65 -22.53
N ALA A 108 6.98 2.97 -22.68
CA ALA A 108 6.44 3.86 -21.67
C ALA A 108 4.92 3.80 -21.56
N THR A 109 4.43 3.51 -20.37
CA THR A 109 3.00 3.56 -20.02
C THR A 109 2.76 4.50 -18.86
N PHE A 110 1.49 4.99 -18.68
CA PHE A 110 1.20 6.06 -17.74
C PHE A 110 0.04 5.72 -16.82
N ALA A 111 0.19 6.07 -15.56
CA ALA A 111 -0.90 6.08 -14.60
C ALA A 111 -1.70 7.38 -14.79
N ILE A 112 -2.98 7.25 -15.10
CA ILE A 112 -3.88 8.40 -15.26
C ILE A 112 -4.44 8.77 -13.88
N PRO A 113 -4.24 10.02 -13.39
CA PRO A 113 -4.84 10.48 -12.14
C PRO A 113 -6.36 10.34 -12.15
N TYR A 114 -6.96 10.02 -11.01
CA TYR A 114 -8.41 9.82 -10.92
C TYR A 114 -9.17 11.10 -11.26
N GLU A 115 -8.66 12.24 -10.84
CA GLU A 115 -9.23 13.57 -11.12
C GLU A 115 -9.22 13.91 -12.63
N VAL A 116 -8.27 13.38 -13.39
CA VAL A 116 -8.24 13.51 -14.85
C VAL A 116 -9.36 12.67 -15.47
N MET A 117 -9.57 11.45 -14.95
CA MET A 117 -10.68 10.58 -15.38
C MET A 117 -12.05 11.19 -15.05
N GLU A 118 -12.21 11.82 -13.89
CA GLU A 118 -13.46 12.50 -13.51
C GLU A 118 -13.83 13.66 -14.44
N ARG A 119 -12.83 14.27 -15.08
CA ARG A 119 -13.01 15.38 -16.03
C ARG A 119 -13.13 14.94 -17.48
N GLY A 120 -12.87 13.66 -17.80
CA GLY A 120 -12.81 13.17 -19.18
C GLY A 120 -11.63 13.75 -19.97
N GLU A 121 -10.52 14.07 -19.30
CA GLU A 121 -9.33 14.74 -19.89
C GLU A 121 -8.17 13.75 -20.14
N GLU A 122 -8.45 12.43 -20.21
CA GLU A 122 -7.44 11.38 -20.31
C GLU A 122 -6.58 11.51 -21.56
N GLU A 123 -7.21 11.83 -22.71
CA GLU A 123 -6.51 11.97 -23.99
C GLU A 123 -5.50 13.12 -23.95
N THR A 124 -5.91 14.28 -23.45
CA THR A 124 -5.03 15.45 -23.30
C THR A 124 -3.85 15.14 -22.37
N TYR A 125 -4.11 14.47 -21.24
CA TYR A 125 -3.09 14.06 -20.30
C TYR A 125 -2.10 13.07 -20.93
N LEU A 126 -2.60 12.03 -21.62
CA LEU A 126 -1.76 11.03 -22.27
C LEU A 126 -0.93 11.63 -23.42
N THR A 127 -1.49 12.57 -24.17
CA THR A 127 -0.74 13.28 -25.22
C THR A 127 0.44 14.04 -24.64
N SER A 128 0.26 14.76 -23.54
CA SER A 128 1.38 15.42 -22.82
C SER A 128 2.43 14.44 -22.32
N CYS A 129 2.02 13.30 -21.76
CA CYS A 129 2.95 12.28 -21.30
C CYS A 129 3.75 11.66 -22.45
N LYS A 130 3.10 11.36 -23.57
CA LYS A 130 3.73 10.81 -24.78
C LYS A 130 4.75 11.78 -25.37
N LEU A 131 4.44 13.09 -25.43
CA LEU A 131 5.36 14.11 -25.89
C LEU A 131 6.63 14.16 -25.01
N ASN A 132 6.49 14.10 -23.70
CA ASN A 132 7.64 14.07 -22.79
C ASN A 132 8.51 12.83 -23.02
N MET A 133 7.90 11.66 -23.26
CA MET A 133 8.66 10.44 -23.56
C MET A 133 9.28 10.44 -24.96
N ALA A 134 8.67 11.10 -25.93
CA ALA A 134 9.30 11.31 -27.24
C ALA A 134 10.60 12.15 -27.11
N ASN A 135 10.58 13.18 -26.25
CA ASN A 135 11.79 13.96 -25.96
C ASN A 135 12.85 13.12 -25.23
N TYR A 136 12.43 12.25 -24.29
CA TYR A 136 13.30 11.28 -23.62
C TYR A 136 13.98 10.37 -24.65
N ALA A 137 13.19 9.71 -25.51
CA ALA A 137 13.68 8.77 -26.51
C ALA A 137 14.64 9.43 -27.50
N GLU A 138 14.35 10.66 -27.95
CA GLU A 138 15.23 11.41 -28.83
C GLU A 138 16.57 11.76 -28.14
N ALA A 139 16.53 12.15 -26.86
CA ALA A 139 17.73 12.43 -26.09
C ALA A 139 18.62 11.17 -25.92
N VAL A 140 18.02 10.03 -25.61
CA VAL A 140 18.75 8.74 -25.52
C VAL A 140 19.35 8.36 -26.86
N LYS A 141 18.61 8.51 -27.95
CA LYS A 141 19.09 8.27 -29.32
C LYS A 141 20.27 9.18 -29.69
N GLN A 142 20.31 10.41 -29.20
CA GLN A 142 21.42 11.36 -29.37
C GLN A 142 22.62 11.05 -28.45
N GLY A 143 22.56 10.00 -27.63
CA GLY A 143 23.65 9.54 -26.78
C GLY A 143 23.61 10.09 -25.34
N LEU A 144 22.51 10.73 -24.91
CA LEU A 144 22.34 11.06 -23.51
C LEU A 144 22.07 9.75 -22.73
N ASP A 145 22.70 9.58 -21.57
CA ASP A 145 22.45 8.41 -20.75
C ASP A 145 21.02 8.40 -20.17
N ASN A 146 20.51 7.19 -19.82
CA ASN A 146 19.14 7.01 -19.35
C ASN A 146 18.84 7.81 -18.07
N ASP A 147 19.83 7.99 -17.17
CA ASP A 147 19.64 8.72 -15.92
C ASP A 147 19.40 10.21 -16.20
N ALA A 148 20.21 10.81 -17.07
CA ALA A 148 20.04 12.21 -17.47
C ALA A 148 18.77 12.42 -18.30
N ALA A 149 18.49 11.55 -19.28
CA ALA A 149 17.24 11.59 -20.04
C ALA A 149 16.00 11.40 -19.13
N GLY A 150 16.14 10.63 -18.05
CA GLY A 150 15.11 10.38 -17.08
C GLY A 150 14.47 11.62 -16.45
N TYR A 151 15.15 12.76 -16.45
CA TYR A 151 14.58 14.05 -16.00
C TYR A 151 13.44 14.54 -16.90
N MET A 152 13.37 14.05 -18.15
CA MET A 152 12.28 14.38 -19.08
C MET A 152 11.03 13.51 -18.86
N ALA A 153 11.18 12.38 -18.15
CA ALA A 153 10.07 11.45 -17.92
C ALA A 153 8.96 12.10 -17.05
N PRO A 154 7.68 11.96 -17.46
CA PRO A 154 6.57 12.53 -16.70
C PRO A 154 6.39 11.80 -15.36
N GLN A 155 5.93 12.52 -14.33
CA GLN A 155 5.62 11.95 -13.00
C GLN A 155 4.58 10.81 -13.06
N GLY A 156 3.75 10.79 -14.10
CA GLY A 156 2.77 9.74 -14.35
C GLY A 156 3.36 8.46 -14.95
N LEU A 157 4.65 8.42 -15.33
CA LEU A 157 5.28 7.20 -15.84
C LEU A 157 5.09 6.05 -14.85
N ARG A 158 4.56 4.93 -15.33
CA ARG A 158 4.28 3.74 -14.52
C ARG A 158 5.57 3.08 -14.04
N ASN A 159 5.46 2.46 -12.88
CA ASN A 159 6.57 1.77 -12.23
C ASN A 159 6.10 0.44 -11.64
N VAL A 160 7.06 -0.43 -11.37
CA VAL A 160 6.89 -1.63 -10.56
C VAL A 160 7.63 -1.42 -9.25
N LEU A 161 6.97 -1.68 -8.14
CA LEU A 161 7.50 -1.46 -6.81
C LEU A 161 7.29 -2.70 -5.94
N LEU A 162 8.38 -3.19 -5.36
CA LEU A 162 8.36 -4.22 -4.33
C LEU A 162 8.56 -3.55 -2.96
N ILE A 163 7.67 -3.85 -2.02
CA ILE A 163 7.73 -3.33 -0.64
C ILE A 163 7.73 -4.50 0.33
N SER A 164 8.67 -4.50 1.28
CA SER A 164 8.71 -5.44 2.38
C SER A 164 8.56 -4.71 3.71
N ALA A 165 7.57 -5.09 4.50
CA ALA A 165 7.30 -4.47 5.79
C ALA A 165 6.65 -5.45 6.78
N THR A 166 6.80 -5.18 8.09
CA THR A 166 6.12 -5.96 9.13
C THR A 166 4.62 -5.63 9.20
N PRO A 167 3.79 -6.48 9.82
CA PRO A 167 2.36 -6.18 10.00
C PRO A 167 2.11 -4.80 10.65
N TYR A 168 2.92 -4.42 11.64
CA TYR A 168 2.82 -3.11 12.27
C TYR A 168 3.07 -1.97 11.28
N GLN A 169 4.12 -2.08 10.47
CA GLN A 169 4.48 -1.05 9.50
C GLN A 169 3.44 -0.96 8.37
N TRP A 170 2.91 -2.08 7.90
CA TRP A 170 1.81 -2.06 6.93
C TRP A 170 0.59 -1.32 7.48
N LYS A 171 0.17 -1.58 8.73
CA LYS A 171 -0.93 -0.85 9.37
C LYS A 171 -0.65 0.65 9.48
N HIS A 172 0.59 1.01 9.80
CA HIS A 172 1.01 2.40 9.89
C HIS A 172 0.98 3.11 8.54
N ILE A 173 1.56 2.49 7.50
CA ILE A 173 1.57 3.01 6.13
C ILE A 173 0.13 3.18 5.61
N ILE A 174 -0.69 2.15 5.73
CA ILE A 174 -2.09 2.18 5.32
C ILE A 174 -2.83 3.30 6.07
N GLY A 175 -2.64 3.38 7.39
CA GLY A 175 -3.27 4.41 8.22
C GLY A 175 -2.96 5.84 7.79
N GLN A 176 -1.72 6.11 7.37
CA GLN A 176 -1.29 7.41 6.90
C GLN A 176 -1.70 7.69 5.45
N ARG A 177 -1.54 6.70 4.56
CA ARG A 177 -1.63 6.91 3.12
C ARG A 177 -3.04 6.75 2.55
N THR A 178 -3.97 6.17 3.28
CA THR A 178 -5.40 6.16 2.93
C THR A 178 -6.15 7.42 3.38
N CYS A 179 -5.48 8.35 4.06
CA CYS A 179 -6.05 9.66 4.43
C CYS A 179 -6.41 10.49 3.19
N ARG A 180 -7.59 11.16 3.20
CA ARG A 180 -8.08 12.00 2.08
C ARG A 180 -7.20 13.19 1.73
N ARG A 181 -6.19 13.51 2.51
CA ARG A 181 -5.19 14.53 2.18
C ARG A 181 -4.04 14.03 1.30
N ASN A 182 -3.93 12.73 1.08
CA ASN A 182 -3.00 12.18 0.09
C ASN A 182 -3.59 12.31 -1.31
N THR A 183 -2.75 12.15 -2.33
CA THR A 183 -3.21 12.05 -3.72
C THR A 183 -4.17 10.87 -3.88
N SER A 184 -5.11 10.97 -4.80
CA SER A 184 -6.06 9.90 -5.11
C SER A 184 -5.36 8.59 -5.43
N GLU A 185 -4.28 8.65 -6.23
CA GLU A 185 -3.50 7.47 -6.56
C GLU A 185 -2.91 6.78 -5.32
N THR A 186 -2.27 7.56 -4.43
CA THR A 186 -1.66 6.98 -3.21
C THR A 186 -2.71 6.31 -2.33
N ARG A 187 -3.88 6.92 -2.20
CA ARG A 187 -4.99 6.36 -1.46
C ARG A 187 -5.51 5.08 -2.10
N LEU A 188 -5.72 5.10 -3.41
CA LEU A 188 -6.18 3.94 -4.19
C LEU A 188 -5.23 2.74 -4.01
N VAL A 189 -3.94 2.96 -4.22
CA VAL A 189 -2.93 1.89 -4.09
C VAL A 189 -2.96 1.29 -2.69
N LEU A 190 -2.96 2.13 -1.65
CA LEU A 190 -2.92 1.63 -0.28
C LEU A 190 -4.26 1.05 0.20
N LEU A 191 -5.39 1.43 -0.37
CA LEU A 191 -6.66 0.74 -0.17
C LEU A 191 -6.64 -0.65 -0.82
N LYS A 192 -6.07 -0.81 -2.03
CA LYS A 192 -5.86 -2.11 -2.67
C LYS A 192 -4.91 -3.01 -1.87
N VAL A 193 -3.79 -2.47 -1.37
CA VAL A 193 -2.89 -3.22 -0.48
C VAL A 193 -3.62 -3.69 0.78
N TRP A 194 -4.40 -2.82 1.39
CA TRP A 194 -5.18 -3.20 2.57
C TRP A 194 -6.24 -4.24 2.25
N ASP A 195 -6.88 -4.16 1.09
CA ASP A 195 -7.88 -5.12 0.65
C ASP A 195 -7.28 -6.53 0.50
N GLU A 196 -6.11 -6.64 -0.12
CA GLU A 196 -5.39 -7.92 -0.23
C GLU A 196 -4.97 -8.48 1.15
N LEU A 197 -4.41 -7.64 2.01
CA LEU A 197 -4.04 -8.05 3.38
C LEU A 197 -5.26 -8.44 4.22
N TYR A 198 -6.37 -7.71 4.07
CA TYR A 198 -7.63 -7.98 4.76
C TYR A 198 -8.28 -9.30 4.33
N LYS A 199 -8.26 -9.62 3.03
CA LYS A 199 -8.73 -10.91 2.50
C LYS A 199 -7.93 -12.08 3.07
N LEU A 200 -6.62 -11.92 3.22
CA LEU A 200 -5.74 -12.97 3.74
C LEU A 200 -5.85 -13.16 5.26
N ASN A 201 -6.05 -12.08 6.02
CA ASN A 201 -6.26 -12.16 7.46
C ASN A 201 -7.09 -10.96 7.98
N PRO A 202 -8.43 -11.09 8.05
CA PRO A 202 -9.33 -10.03 8.47
C PRO A 202 -9.22 -9.68 9.96
N LEU A 203 -8.64 -10.55 10.79
CA LEU A 203 -8.40 -10.27 12.22
C LEU A 203 -7.16 -9.39 12.40
N LEU A 204 -6.04 -9.80 11.80
CA LEU A 204 -4.77 -9.09 11.90
C LEU A 204 -4.88 -7.70 11.27
N PHE A 205 -5.52 -7.58 10.10
CA PHE A 205 -5.69 -6.32 9.36
C PHE A 205 -7.10 -5.72 9.46
N SER A 206 -7.78 -5.94 10.59
CA SER A 206 -9.15 -5.50 10.83
C SER A 206 -9.32 -3.98 10.73
N ARG A 207 -10.54 -3.54 10.42
CA ARG A 207 -10.95 -2.11 10.47
C ARG A 207 -10.66 -1.45 11.82
N ALA A 208 -10.68 -2.21 12.89
CA ALA A 208 -10.40 -1.71 14.23
C ALA A 208 -8.94 -1.27 14.43
N THR A 209 -8.01 -1.79 13.62
CA THR A 209 -6.57 -1.53 13.78
C THR A 209 -5.87 -1.07 12.51
N THR A 210 -6.48 -1.23 11.35
CA THR A 210 -5.95 -0.86 10.03
C THR A 210 -6.89 0.14 9.33
N GLY A 211 -6.41 0.85 8.34
CA GLY A 211 -7.15 1.87 7.60
C GLY A 211 -6.92 3.29 8.11
N PRO A 212 -7.59 4.29 7.52
CA PRO A 212 -7.40 5.71 7.84
C PRO A 212 -7.57 5.98 9.33
N PHE A 213 -6.68 6.75 9.93
CA PHE A 213 -6.72 7.00 11.37
C PHE A 213 -8.04 7.61 11.84
N CYS A 214 -8.67 8.47 11.01
CA CYS A 214 -9.95 9.10 11.35
C CYS A 214 -11.14 8.13 11.42
N MET A 215 -11.05 6.93 10.86
CA MET A 215 -12.05 5.87 11.05
C MET A 215 -12.17 5.40 12.51
N ARG A 216 -11.13 5.58 13.30
CA ARG A 216 -10.97 4.98 14.62
C ARG A 216 -10.85 6.02 15.73
N GLY A 217 -11.21 7.26 15.46
CA GLY A 217 -11.15 8.34 16.43
C GLY A 217 -10.81 9.70 15.83
N ALA A 218 -10.16 10.56 16.61
CA ALA A 218 -9.83 11.91 16.18
C ALA A 218 -8.83 11.94 15.01
N CYS A 219 -9.06 12.86 14.08
CA CYS A 219 -8.15 13.12 12.99
C CYS A 219 -6.78 13.57 13.51
N LYS A 220 -5.70 12.89 13.11
CA LYS A 220 -4.32 13.23 13.52
C LYS A 220 -3.79 14.53 12.89
N GLU A 221 -4.45 15.03 11.84
CA GLU A 221 -4.10 16.28 11.17
C GLU A 221 -4.61 17.52 11.92
N GLY A 222 -5.40 17.35 12.98
CA GLY A 222 -5.93 18.43 13.77
C GLY A 222 -6.64 19.51 12.93
N LYS A 223 -6.20 20.77 13.06
CA LYS A 223 -6.75 21.92 12.31
C LYS A 223 -6.56 21.80 10.79
N MET A 224 -5.54 21.05 10.34
CA MET A 224 -5.23 20.81 8.94
C MET A 224 -6.02 19.64 8.34
N GLY A 225 -6.92 19.01 9.09
CA GLY A 225 -7.75 17.90 8.62
C GLY A 225 -8.66 18.30 7.45
N CYS A 226 -9.01 17.29 6.61
CA CYS A 226 -9.89 17.48 5.45
C CYS A 226 -11.37 17.75 5.85
N LYS A 227 -11.73 17.69 7.13
CA LYS A 227 -13.08 17.81 7.68
C LYS A 227 -14.10 16.79 7.12
N ASN A 228 -13.61 15.78 6.43
CA ASN A 228 -14.40 14.71 5.83
C ASN A 228 -13.83 13.35 6.28
N PRO A 229 -14.15 12.90 7.51
CA PRO A 229 -13.63 11.65 8.05
C PRO A 229 -14.10 10.46 7.22
N MET A 230 -13.23 9.46 7.11
CA MET A 230 -13.57 8.22 6.41
C MET A 230 -14.60 7.42 7.20
N PRO A 231 -15.63 6.87 6.54
CA PRO A 231 -16.62 6.00 7.19
C PRO A 231 -15.98 4.67 7.64
N TYR A 232 -16.58 4.02 8.62
CA TYR A 232 -16.10 2.75 9.17
C TYR A 232 -16.51 1.56 8.27
N LEU A 233 -15.86 1.48 7.11
CA LEU A 233 -16.11 0.50 6.05
C LEU A 233 -14.90 -0.43 5.84
N THR A 234 -15.10 -1.53 5.14
CA THR A 234 -14.04 -2.42 4.65
C THR A 234 -13.22 -1.72 3.55
N PRO A 235 -11.99 -2.19 3.26
CA PRO A 235 -11.20 -1.62 2.18
C PRO A 235 -11.89 -1.72 0.81
N SER A 236 -12.60 -2.82 0.53
CA SER A 236 -13.36 -2.99 -0.72
C SER A 236 -14.52 -1.99 -0.84
N GLU A 237 -15.29 -1.79 0.24
CA GLU A 237 -16.36 -0.77 0.27
C GLU A 237 -15.79 0.65 0.10
N LEU A 238 -14.64 0.96 0.71
CA LEU A 238 -13.97 2.25 0.55
C LEU A 238 -13.46 2.47 -0.88
N LEU A 239 -12.97 1.42 -1.54
CA LEU A 239 -12.57 1.46 -2.94
C LEU A 239 -13.76 1.80 -3.84
N GLN A 240 -14.90 1.16 -3.64
CA GLN A 240 -16.12 1.42 -4.41
C GLN A 240 -16.66 2.83 -4.15
N LEU A 241 -16.66 3.27 -2.89
CA LEU A 241 -17.14 4.59 -2.47
C LEU A 241 -16.30 5.74 -3.06
N ASP A 242 -14.96 5.63 -2.99
CA ASP A 242 -14.06 6.74 -3.34
C ASP A 242 -13.62 6.70 -4.81
N TYR A 243 -13.80 5.57 -5.52
CA TYR A 243 -13.36 5.38 -6.91
C TYR A 243 -14.42 4.70 -7.79
N PRO A 244 -15.66 5.18 -7.82
CA PRO A 244 -16.75 4.50 -8.54
C PRO A 244 -16.48 4.31 -10.05
N LEU A 245 -15.72 5.20 -10.69
CA LEU A 245 -15.39 5.07 -12.11
C LEU A 245 -14.55 3.81 -12.44
N LEU A 246 -13.81 3.26 -11.45
CA LEU A 246 -13.01 2.07 -11.67
C LEU A 246 -13.83 0.77 -11.67
N PHE A 247 -15.08 0.83 -11.18
CA PHE A 247 -16.00 -0.30 -11.06
C PHE A 247 -17.18 -0.24 -12.03
N ARG A 248 -17.25 0.79 -12.89
CA ARG A 248 -18.23 0.84 -13.98
C ARG A 248 -17.87 -0.20 -15.03
N GLU A 249 -18.82 -1.04 -15.42
CA GLU A 249 -18.66 -1.96 -16.54
C GLU A 249 -18.45 -1.15 -17.83
N GLU A 250 -17.54 -1.63 -18.68
CA GLU A 250 -17.34 -1.06 -20.02
C GLU A 250 -18.57 -1.45 -20.86
N GLY A 251 -19.54 -0.55 -20.97
CA GLY A 251 -20.76 -0.78 -21.75
C GLY A 251 -22.02 -0.07 -21.27
N ALA A 252 -22.03 0.52 -20.08
CA ALA A 252 -23.09 1.43 -19.66
C ALA A 252 -22.79 2.85 -20.20
N ALA A 253 -22.84 3.00 -21.53
CA ALA A 253 -22.91 4.31 -22.16
C ALA A 253 -24.23 4.95 -21.75
N ASP A 254 -24.15 6.22 -21.34
CA ASP A 254 -25.21 7.11 -20.93
C ASP A 254 -26.57 6.80 -21.59
N ALA A 255 -27.47 6.23 -20.80
CA ALA A 255 -28.91 6.32 -21.02
C ALA A 255 -29.42 7.38 -20.03
N GLY A 256 -29.48 8.62 -20.52
CA GLY A 256 -30.02 9.74 -19.76
C GLY A 256 -29.76 11.04 -20.49
#